data_67f691a7b438de9d3c9597bb3025dbae
#
_entry.id   67f691a7b438de9d3c9597bb3025dbae
#
_cell.length_a   1.000
_cell.length_b   1.000
_cell.length_c   1.000
_cell.angle_alpha   90.00
_cell.angle_beta   90.00
_cell.angle_gamma   90.00
#
_symmetry.space_group_name_H-M   'P 1'
#
loop_
_entity.id
_entity.type
_entity.pdbx_description
1 polymer ?
#
loop_
_entity_poly.entity_id
_entity_poly.type
_entity_poly.pdbx_seq_one_letter_code
_entity_poly.pdbx_strand_id
1 'polypeptide(L)'
;MIKNIGNFKDKIDGTIKCVYEMENKKIVEMSVLYNKKDKDVVCVPTHHFCNLGCKMCHLTNKGLNKKMIRIEIEDFMKCLIETLSKYKTNKSKLLISFMGVGEPLLNIDLILNVFKNKDKIKELGYEDVSYALSTMMPNDNLEKLSVLVNEYNIPLKVHFSLHTPIDSERKELIPSTRVNVLNALKLLSNYKNQVMKNEKIMDNYIMFHRNNIPVEIHYTLIKGVNDGNKELKCLINLLKEYNIPIKFIKFNETNTLKRSDNEEIWIKSLKEELPNLNIKSYSPPGRCVGSSCGEFTKHYYHYEIETKEEKENFLKWKKEYEI
;
A
#
# COMPACT_ATOMS: atom_id res chain seq x y z
N MET A 1 20.63 -16.97 5.95
CA MET A 1 21.21 -16.11 4.85
C MET A 1 20.06 -15.68 3.96
N ILE A 2 19.99 -14.39 3.59
CA ILE A 2 19.00 -13.87 2.63
C ILE A 2 19.54 -14.11 1.23
N LYS A 3 18.70 -14.58 0.32
CA LYS A 3 19.05 -14.83 -1.08
C LYS A 3 18.08 -14.10 -1.99
N ASN A 4 18.56 -13.25 -2.88
CA ASN A 4 17.78 -12.76 -4.00
C ASN A 4 17.50 -13.93 -4.96
N ILE A 5 16.25 -14.25 -5.20
CA ILE A 5 15.82 -15.39 -6.02
C ILE A 5 15.21 -14.98 -7.35
N GLY A 6 15.08 -13.68 -7.61
CA GLY A 6 14.66 -13.15 -8.89
C GLY A 6 14.38 -11.65 -8.86
N ASN A 7 14.64 -11.01 -9.98
CA ASN A 7 14.26 -9.63 -10.24
C ASN A 7 13.48 -9.58 -11.54
N PHE A 8 12.33 -8.92 -11.55
CA PHE A 8 11.37 -8.95 -12.64
C PHE A 8 11.00 -7.53 -13.04
N LYS A 9 11.00 -7.26 -14.34
CA LYS A 9 10.70 -5.94 -14.89
C LYS A 9 9.38 -5.97 -15.63
N ASP A 10 8.44 -5.10 -15.23
CA ASP A 10 7.22 -4.85 -15.98
C ASP A 10 7.56 -4.13 -17.30
N LYS A 11 7.16 -4.72 -18.42
CA LYS A 11 7.46 -4.20 -19.76
C LYS A 11 6.64 -2.97 -20.13
N ILE A 12 5.54 -2.71 -19.41
CA ILE A 12 4.61 -1.61 -19.71
C ILE A 12 5.07 -0.33 -19.00
N ASP A 13 5.40 -0.43 -17.70
CA ASP A 13 5.66 0.75 -16.87
C ASP A 13 7.06 0.77 -16.24
N GLY A 14 7.85 -0.28 -16.48
CA GLY A 14 9.22 -0.40 -16.01
C GLY A 14 9.37 -0.75 -14.53
N THR A 15 8.28 -0.97 -13.80
CA THR A 15 8.32 -1.39 -12.39
C THR A 15 9.21 -2.62 -12.23
N ILE A 16 10.10 -2.58 -11.25
CA ILE A 16 10.96 -3.73 -10.93
C ILE A 16 10.50 -4.35 -9.62
N LYS A 17 10.27 -5.66 -9.65
CA LYS A 17 10.00 -6.49 -8.49
C LYS A 17 11.26 -7.28 -8.13
N CYS A 18 11.71 -7.14 -6.89
CA CYS A 18 12.79 -7.93 -6.30
C CYS A 18 12.19 -8.94 -5.32
N VAL A 19 12.62 -10.19 -5.41
CA VAL A 19 12.13 -11.27 -4.56
C VAL A 19 13.28 -11.90 -3.80
N TYR A 20 13.11 -11.96 -2.49
CA TYR A 20 14.10 -12.48 -1.56
C TYR A 20 13.55 -13.68 -0.80
N GLU A 21 14.35 -14.74 -0.70
CA GLU A 21 14.08 -15.90 0.13
C GLU A 21 14.93 -15.83 1.40
N MET A 22 14.28 -15.96 2.55
CA MET A 22 14.90 -16.07 3.87
C MET A 22 15.32 -17.51 4.18
N GLU A 23 16.16 -17.72 5.19
CA GLU A 23 16.60 -19.07 5.61
C GLU A 23 15.46 -20.04 5.89
N ASN A 24 14.37 -19.53 6.41
CA ASN A 24 13.15 -20.30 6.71
C ASN A 24 12.19 -20.45 5.53
N LYS A 25 12.66 -20.23 4.31
CA LYS A 25 11.87 -20.26 3.07
C LYS A 25 10.75 -19.22 2.97
N LYS A 26 10.73 -18.22 3.85
CA LYS A 26 9.79 -17.12 3.75
C LYS A 26 10.24 -16.14 2.65
N ILE A 27 9.26 -15.53 2.00
CA ILE A 27 9.49 -14.61 0.90
C ILE A 27 9.29 -13.17 1.36
N VAL A 28 10.14 -12.29 0.87
CA VAL A 28 9.99 -10.83 0.91
C VAL A 28 10.03 -10.30 -0.51
N GLU A 29 9.01 -9.51 -0.88
CA GLU A 29 8.94 -8.87 -2.18
C GLU A 29 9.01 -7.35 -2.01
N MET A 30 9.92 -6.70 -2.73
CA MET A 30 10.01 -5.25 -2.80
C MET A 30 9.86 -4.80 -4.24
N SER A 31 9.22 -3.67 -4.48
CA SER A 31 8.98 -3.17 -5.83
C SER A 31 9.44 -1.73 -5.98
N VAL A 32 10.28 -1.47 -6.97
CA VAL A 32 10.72 -0.13 -7.33
C VAL A 32 9.83 0.39 -8.45
N LEU A 33 9.19 1.55 -8.20
CA LEU A 33 8.22 2.16 -9.09
C LEU A 33 8.82 3.42 -9.72
N TYR A 34 8.84 3.48 -11.05
CA TYR A 34 9.40 4.62 -11.80
C TYR A 34 8.35 5.63 -12.29
N ASN A 35 7.12 5.52 -11.81
CA ASN A 35 5.99 6.34 -12.22
C ASN A 35 5.99 7.77 -11.65
N LYS A 36 6.99 8.16 -10.87
CA LYS A 36 7.16 9.52 -10.34
C LYS A 36 8.37 10.18 -10.98
N LYS A 37 8.21 11.45 -11.38
CA LYS A 37 9.29 12.23 -12.03
C LYS A 37 10.31 12.77 -11.03
N ASP A 38 9.87 13.05 -9.81
CA ASP A 38 10.59 13.81 -8.78
C ASP A 38 11.25 12.94 -7.71
N LYS A 39 10.93 11.66 -7.63
CA LYS A 39 11.45 10.75 -6.59
C LYS A 39 11.45 9.29 -7.05
N ASP A 40 12.28 8.50 -6.42
CA ASP A 40 12.14 7.05 -6.45
C ASP A 40 11.08 6.61 -5.45
N VAL A 41 10.37 5.55 -5.77
CA VAL A 41 9.37 4.95 -4.88
C VAL A 41 9.67 3.48 -4.74
N VAL A 42 9.80 3.01 -3.51
CA VAL A 42 9.89 1.58 -3.21
C VAL A 42 8.67 1.14 -2.41
N CYS A 43 7.95 0.16 -2.93
CA CYS A 43 6.83 -0.46 -2.23
C CYS A 43 7.32 -1.70 -1.49
N VAL A 44 7.05 -1.76 -0.18
CA VAL A 44 7.65 -2.73 0.74
C VAL A 44 6.59 -3.42 1.59
N PRO A 45 6.80 -4.69 1.97
CA PRO A 45 5.92 -5.43 2.87
C PRO A 45 6.23 -5.10 4.33
N THR A 46 5.30 -5.43 5.21
CA THR A 46 5.52 -5.39 6.68
C THR A 46 5.52 -6.79 7.31
N HIS A 47 5.03 -7.78 6.59
CA HIS A 47 4.90 -9.16 7.02
C HIS A 47 5.26 -10.10 5.87
N HIS A 48 5.64 -11.33 6.20
CA HIS A 48 5.84 -12.37 5.19
C HIS A 48 4.52 -12.89 4.62
N PHE A 49 3.45 -12.88 5.43
CA PHE A 49 2.11 -13.34 5.07
C PHE A 49 1.06 -12.38 5.60
N CYS A 50 -0.18 -12.51 5.11
CA CYS A 50 -1.32 -11.73 5.59
C CYS A 50 -2.54 -12.65 5.76
N ASN A 51 -3.18 -12.59 6.93
CA ASN A 51 -4.38 -13.39 7.25
C ASN A 51 -5.63 -12.53 7.48
N LEU A 52 -5.62 -11.29 7.00
CA LEU A 52 -6.75 -10.37 7.22
C LEU A 52 -7.98 -10.71 6.38
N GLY A 53 -7.84 -11.56 5.38
CA GLY A 53 -8.97 -12.11 4.62
C GLY A 53 -9.69 -11.11 3.73
N CYS A 54 -9.04 -10.00 3.33
CA CYS A 54 -9.64 -9.02 2.42
C CYS A 54 -10.04 -9.69 1.11
N LYS A 55 -11.34 -9.71 0.77
CA LYS A 55 -11.86 -10.43 -0.40
C LYS A 55 -11.30 -9.94 -1.74
N MET A 56 -10.89 -8.67 -1.81
CA MET A 56 -10.28 -8.09 -2.99
C MET A 56 -8.79 -8.42 -3.15
N CYS A 57 -8.14 -9.01 -2.13
CA CYS A 57 -6.71 -9.29 -2.15
C CYS A 57 -6.43 -10.66 -2.76
N HIS A 58 -5.38 -10.74 -3.57
CA HIS A 58 -4.93 -11.97 -4.22
C HIS A 58 -4.60 -13.08 -3.21
N LEU A 59 -4.01 -12.74 -2.07
CA LEU A 59 -3.68 -13.70 -1.01
C LEU A 59 -4.92 -14.46 -0.50
N THR A 60 -6.04 -13.76 -0.32
CA THR A 60 -7.30 -14.37 0.11
C THR A 60 -7.91 -15.22 -1.00
N ASN A 61 -7.95 -14.69 -2.23
CA ASN A 61 -8.57 -15.37 -3.37
C ASN A 61 -7.85 -16.67 -3.75
N LYS A 62 -6.58 -16.82 -3.39
CA LYS A 62 -5.78 -18.02 -3.64
C LYS A 62 -5.65 -18.93 -2.43
N GLY A 63 -6.38 -18.66 -1.34
CA GLY A 63 -6.25 -19.41 -0.09
C GLY A 63 -4.91 -19.24 0.62
N LEU A 64 -4.17 -18.17 0.29
CA LEU A 64 -2.81 -17.92 0.78
C LEU A 64 -2.78 -17.06 2.04
N ASN A 65 -3.90 -16.85 2.71
CA ASN A 65 -4.02 -16.08 3.96
C ASN A 65 -3.48 -16.85 5.16
N LYS A 66 -2.20 -17.17 5.10
CA LYS A 66 -1.45 -17.83 6.19
C LYS A 66 -1.26 -16.88 7.37
N LYS A 67 -0.97 -17.45 8.57
CA LYS A 67 -0.70 -16.69 9.80
C LYS A 67 0.31 -15.57 9.53
N MET A 68 -0.02 -14.36 9.93
CA MET A 68 0.86 -13.20 9.82
C MET A 68 2.15 -13.41 10.63
N ILE A 69 3.28 -13.19 9.98
CA ILE A 69 4.62 -13.23 10.61
C ILE A 69 5.29 -11.91 10.25
N ARG A 70 5.71 -11.16 11.27
CA ARG A 70 6.44 -9.90 11.12
C ARG A 70 7.77 -10.13 10.43
N ILE A 71 8.19 -9.19 9.60
CA ILE A 71 9.54 -9.17 9.04
C ILE A 71 10.43 -8.52 10.09
N GLU A 72 11.56 -9.15 10.37
CA GLU A 72 12.56 -8.60 11.27
C GLU A 72 13.28 -7.43 10.61
N ILE A 73 13.63 -6.42 11.40
CA ILE A 73 14.21 -5.16 10.88
C ILE A 73 15.52 -5.39 10.12
N GLU A 74 16.36 -6.29 10.61
CA GLU A 74 17.66 -6.58 9.96
C GLU A 74 17.47 -7.17 8.57
N ASP A 75 16.56 -8.14 8.45
CA ASP A 75 16.22 -8.78 7.17
C ASP A 75 15.58 -7.79 6.22
N PHE A 76 14.65 -6.98 6.72
CA PHE A 76 14.00 -5.92 5.94
C PHE A 76 15.03 -4.94 5.39
N MET A 77 15.93 -4.42 6.25
CA MET A 77 16.93 -3.43 5.84
C MET A 77 17.94 -4.00 4.84
N LYS A 78 18.35 -5.27 4.97
CA LYS A 78 19.21 -5.93 3.97
C LYS A 78 18.52 -5.96 2.60
N CYS A 79 17.28 -6.42 2.53
CA CYS A 79 16.52 -6.46 1.27
C CYS A 79 16.31 -5.04 0.70
N LEU A 80 16.00 -4.06 1.54
CA LEU A 80 15.76 -2.68 1.11
C LEU A 80 17.03 -2.04 0.53
N ILE A 81 18.16 -2.14 1.24
CA ILE A 81 19.44 -1.58 0.82
C ILE A 81 19.89 -2.24 -0.48
N GLU A 82 19.82 -3.58 -0.60
CA GLU A 82 20.16 -4.29 -1.84
C GLU A 82 19.29 -3.84 -3.01
N THR A 83 17.97 -3.76 -2.80
CA THR A 83 17.02 -3.30 -3.82
C THR A 83 17.35 -1.87 -4.29
N LEU A 84 17.55 -0.96 -3.35
CA LEU A 84 17.85 0.44 -3.66
C LEU A 84 19.23 0.61 -4.30
N SER A 85 20.27 -0.08 -3.81
CA SER A 85 21.61 -0.04 -4.38
C SER A 85 21.62 -0.46 -5.85
N LYS A 86 20.80 -1.45 -6.21
CA LYS A 86 20.73 -1.98 -7.58
C LYS A 86 19.86 -1.14 -8.51
N TYR A 87 18.78 -0.54 -8.01
CA TYR A 87 17.74 0.05 -8.84
C TYR A 87 17.44 1.53 -8.55
N LYS A 88 18.28 2.20 -7.75
CA LYS A 88 18.24 3.65 -7.58
C LYS A 88 18.43 4.35 -8.92
N THR A 89 17.67 5.42 -9.14
CA THR A 89 17.89 6.35 -10.24
C THR A 89 18.81 7.51 -9.82
N ASN A 90 18.93 8.53 -10.66
CA ASN A 90 19.66 9.77 -10.33
C ASN A 90 18.87 10.74 -9.43
N LYS A 91 17.73 10.33 -8.87
CA LYS A 91 16.90 11.18 -8.01
C LYS A 91 17.44 11.19 -6.59
N SER A 92 17.38 12.36 -5.96
CA SER A 92 17.80 12.55 -4.56
C SER A 92 16.69 12.28 -3.54
N LYS A 93 15.44 12.08 -3.99
CA LYS A 93 14.28 11.86 -3.12
C LYS A 93 13.78 10.42 -3.19
N LEU A 94 13.46 9.86 -2.03
CA LEU A 94 12.89 8.52 -1.89
C LEU A 94 11.57 8.54 -1.12
N LEU A 95 10.59 7.80 -1.62
CA LEU A 95 9.38 7.43 -0.88
C LEU A 95 9.40 5.94 -0.57
N ILE A 96 9.44 5.58 0.70
CA ILE A 96 9.24 4.21 1.17
C ILE A 96 7.75 4.02 1.46
N SER A 97 7.12 3.11 0.73
CA SER A 97 5.67 2.89 0.74
C SER A 97 5.35 1.51 1.34
N PHE A 98 4.87 1.47 2.57
CA PHE A 98 4.44 0.24 3.26
C PHE A 98 3.05 -0.17 2.75
N MET A 99 3.00 -0.68 1.52
CA MET A 99 1.77 -1.07 0.80
C MET A 99 1.88 -2.47 0.18
N GLY A 100 2.93 -3.21 0.52
CA GLY A 100 3.12 -4.61 0.13
C GLY A 100 2.31 -5.58 1.00
N VAL A 101 2.85 -6.77 1.21
CA VAL A 101 2.20 -7.81 2.02
C VAL A 101 2.12 -7.40 3.49
N GLY A 102 0.96 -7.61 4.11
CA GLY A 102 0.74 -7.38 5.53
C GLY A 102 -0.12 -6.16 5.83
N GLU A 103 -0.18 -5.82 7.11
CA GLU A 103 -0.91 -4.66 7.65
C GLU A 103 0.06 -3.81 8.49
N PRO A 104 0.39 -2.59 8.04
CA PRO A 104 1.38 -1.77 8.72
C PRO A 104 1.06 -1.44 10.18
N LEU A 105 -0.20 -1.22 10.54
CA LEU A 105 -0.59 -0.94 11.93
C LEU A 105 -0.41 -2.14 12.88
N LEU A 106 -0.17 -3.34 12.35
CA LEU A 106 0.18 -4.52 13.15
C LEU A 106 1.71 -4.72 13.25
N ASN A 107 2.51 -3.85 12.62
CA ASN A 107 3.98 -3.86 12.72
C ASN A 107 4.56 -2.42 12.72
N ILE A 108 4.09 -1.59 13.65
CA ILE A 108 4.52 -0.19 13.79
C ILE A 108 6.01 -0.10 14.09
N ASP A 109 6.53 -1.07 14.87
CA ASP A 109 7.94 -1.10 15.26
C ASP A 109 8.87 -1.20 14.04
N LEU A 110 8.47 -1.91 12.98
CA LEU A 110 9.22 -1.94 11.73
C LEU A 110 9.31 -0.54 11.10
N ILE A 111 8.19 0.19 11.02
CA ILE A 111 8.13 1.53 10.44
C ILE A 111 9.07 2.48 11.19
N LEU A 112 8.99 2.47 12.53
CA LEU A 112 9.86 3.28 13.38
C LEU A 112 11.34 2.93 13.21
N ASN A 113 11.66 1.63 13.15
CA ASN A 113 13.03 1.18 12.99
C ASN A 113 13.60 1.49 11.60
N VAL A 114 12.79 1.42 10.54
CA VAL A 114 13.20 1.88 9.20
C VAL A 114 13.53 3.37 9.22
N PHE A 115 12.70 4.17 9.89
CA PHE A 115 12.98 5.59 10.06
C PHE A 115 14.28 5.84 10.85
N LYS A 116 14.50 5.13 11.96
CA LYS A 116 15.72 5.25 12.76
C LYS A 116 16.99 4.85 11.98
N ASN A 117 16.86 3.99 10.99
CA ASN A 117 17.96 3.57 10.11
C ASN A 117 18.03 4.38 8.80
N LYS A 118 17.37 5.53 8.70
CA LYS A 118 17.34 6.37 7.49
C LYS A 118 18.71 6.79 6.97
N ASP A 119 19.70 6.92 7.87
CA ASP A 119 21.05 7.36 7.50
C ASP A 119 21.72 6.30 6.59
N LYS A 120 21.52 5.00 6.83
CA LYS A 120 21.97 3.94 5.94
C LYS A 120 21.33 4.04 4.53
N ILE A 121 20.12 4.58 4.45
CA ILE A 121 19.44 4.80 3.17
C ILE A 121 20.00 6.07 2.50
N LYS A 122 20.31 7.10 3.29
CA LYS A 122 20.95 8.32 2.79
C LYS A 122 22.36 8.09 2.26
N GLU A 123 23.11 7.14 2.81
CA GLU A 123 24.43 6.72 2.29
C GLU A 123 24.36 6.23 0.83
N LEU A 124 23.18 5.80 0.37
CA LEU A 124 22.94 5.49 -1.05
C LEU A 124 22.80 6.74 -1.94
N GLY A 125 22.89 7.95 -1.37
CA GLY A 125 22.75 9.22 -2.08
C GLY A 125 21.32 9.75 -2.16
N TYR A 126 20.42 9.33 -1.27
CA TYR A 126 19.14 10.00 -1.07
C TYR A 126 19.27 11.10 -0.02
N GLU A 127 18.98 12.33 -0.41
CA GLU A 127 18.97 13.49 0.50
C GLU A 127 17.73 13.50 1.39
N ASP A 128 16.58 13.21 0.76
CA ASP A 128 15.27 13.24 1.39
C ASP A 128 14.57 11.89 1.34
N VAL A 129 14.13 11.41 2.49
CA VAL A 129 13.37 10.16 2.62
C VAL A 129 12.03 10.43 3.30
N SER A 130 10.95 10.08 2.63
CA SER A 130 9.59 10.15 3.15
C SER A 130 8.92 8.78 3.18
N TYR A 131 7.81 8.69 3.89
CA TYR A 131 7.14 7.44 4.18
C TYR A 131 5.65 7.51 3.84
N ALA A 132 5.09 6.40 3.41
CA ALA A 132 3.65 6.24 3.28
C ALA A 132 3.25 4.83 3.74
N LEU A 133 2.07 4.71 4.29
CA LEU A 133 1.46 3.40 4.56
C LEU A 133 0.02 3.36 4.06
N SER A 134 -0.47 2.16 3.77
CA SER A 134 -1.90 1.92 3.56
C SER A 134 -2.40 0.92 4.60
N THR A 135 -3.50 1.26 5.27
CA THR A 135 -4.09 0.44 6.31
C THR A 135 -5.58 0.27 6.11
N MET A 136 -6.09 -0.92 6.43
CA MET A 136 -7.51 -1.17 6.56
C MET A 136 -8.07 -0.79 7.95
N MET A 137 -7.21 -0.26 8.83
CA MET A 137 -7.55 0.10 10.22
C MET A 137 -8.12 -1.09 11.00
N PRO A 138 -7.31 -2.16 11.21
CA PRO A 138 -7.79 -3.36 11.92
C PRO A 138 -8.05 -3.10 13.39
N ASN A 139 -7.41 -2.09 13.96
CA ASN A 139 -7.50 -1.65 15.36
C ASN A 139 -7.17 -0.14 15.46
N ASP A 140 -7.04 0.36 16.69
CA ASP A 140 -6.75 1.76 17.04
C ASP A 140 -5.23 2.10 17.10
N ASN A 141 -4.36 1.23 16.65
CA ASN A 141 -2.91 1.44 16.68
C ASN A 141 -2.44 2.70 15.92
N LEU A 142 -3.30 3.34 15.14
CA LEU A 142 -2.99 4.64 14.53
C LEU A 142 -2.74 5.73 15.59
N GLU A 143 -3.37 5.65 16.77
CA GLU A 143 -3.10 6.58 17.89
C GLU A 143 -1.65 6.43 18.37
N LYS A 144 -1.21 5.19 18.63
CA LYS A 144 0.18 4.92 19.01
C LYS A 144 1.16 5.41 17.92
N LEU A 145 0.85 5.13 16.67
CA LEU A 145 1.68 5.58 15.54
C LEU A 145 1.74 7.11 15.47
N SER A 146 0.63 7.80 15.72
CA SER A 146 0.55 9.26 15.71
C SER A 146 1.50 9.89 16.75
N VAL A 147 1.56 9.33 17.96
CA VAL A 147 2.50 9.78 19.00
C VAL A 147 3.94 9.63 18.51
N LEU A 148 4.31 8.45 18.01
CA LEU A 148 5.66 8.19 17.51
C LEU A 148 6.04 9.07 16.30
N VAL A 149 5.10 9.28 15.38
CA VAL A 149 5.31 10.15 14.21
C VAL A 149 5.65 11.59 14.65
N ASN A 150 4.93 12.11 15.63
CA ASN A 150 5.18 13.46 16.13
C ASN A 150 6.45 13.54 16.98
N GLU A 151 6.72 12.56 17.83
CA GLU A 151 7.92 12.49 18.67
C GLU A 151 9.20 12.48 17.81
N TYR A 152 9.22 11.67 16.77
CA TYR A 152 10.40 11.52 15.90
C TYR A 152 10.37 12.40 14.65
N ASN A 153 9.35 13.22 14.45
CA ASN A 153 9.14 14.07 13.26
C ASN A 153 9.18 13.25 11.96
N ILE A 154 8.45 12.13 11.91
CA ILE A 154 8.45 11.22 10.74
C ILE A 154 7.54 11.78 9.65
N PRO A 155 8.02 12.08 8.43
CA PRO A 155 7.18 12.55 7.32
C PRO A 155 6.38 11.36 6.72
N LEU A 156 5.37 10.90 7.47
CA LEU A 156 4.56 9.73 7.13
C LEU A 156 3.16 10.12 6.65
N LYS A 157 2.77 9.66 5.47
CA LYS A 157 1.40 9.75 4.95
C LYS A 157 0.63 8.47 5.22
N VAL A 158 -0.58 8.60 5.77
CA VAL A 158 -1.48 7.48 6.04
C VAL A 158 -2.58 7.43 4.99
N HIS A 159 -2.70 6.29 4.31
CA HIS A 159 -3.78 5.98 3.40
C HIS A 159 -4.74 5.00 4.06
N PHE A 160 -5.99 5.39 4.19
CA PHE A 160 -7.05 4.55 4.76
C PHE A 160 -7.78 3.78 3.67
N SER A 161 -7.64 2.46 3.65
CA SER A 161 -8.36 1.55 2.77
C SER A 161 -9.82 1.40 3.22
N LEU A 162 -10.68 2.36 2.84
CA LEU A 162 -12.09 2.40 3.22
C LEU A 162 -12.89 1.35 2.47
N HIS A 163 -12.87 1.38 1.15
CA HIS A 163 -13.51 0.51 0.15
C HIS A 163 -15.03 0.40 0.22
N THR A 164 -15.68 0.67 1.34
CA THR A 164 -17.13 0.92 1.46
C THR A 164 -17.40 1.76 2.71
N PRO A 165 -18.33 2.72 2.64
CA PRO A 165 -18.70 3.58 3.78
C PRO A 165 -19.68 2.92 4.75
N ILE A 166 -20.13 1.68 4.48
CA ILE A 166 -21.17 0.96 5.23
C ILE A 166 -20.50 -0.18 6.01
N ASP A 167 -20.60 -0.15 7.33
CA ASP A 167 -19.89 -1.07 8.23
C ASP A 167 -20.19 -2.55 7.97
N SER A 168 -21.45 -2.92 7.72
CA SER A 168 -21.84 -4.31 7.44
C SER A 168 -21.17 -4.82 6.16
N GLU A 169 -21.20 -4.04 5.08
CA GLU A 169 -20.57 -4.37 3.80
C GLU A 169 -19.05 -4.37 3.94
N ARG A 170 -18.51 -3.41 4.73
CA ARG A 170 -17.07 -3.36 4.98
C ARG A 170 -16.57 -4.59 5.71
N LYS A 171 -17.33 -5.09 6.69
CA LYS A 171 -17.02 -6.31 7.40
C LYS A 171 -17.06 -7.55 6.51
N GLU A 172 -17.96 -7.57 5.52
CA GLU A 172 -17.99 -8.65 4.54
C GLU A 172 -16.80 -8.61 3.58
N LEU A 173 -16.40 -7.40 3.14
CA LEU A 173 -15.29 -7.19 2.21
C LEU A 173 -13.94 -7.33 2.91
N ILE A 174 -13.85 -6.92 4.18
CA ILE A 174 -12.66 -6.88 5.02
C ILE A 174 -12.99 -7.50 6.40
N PRO A 175 -13.02 -8.84 6.51
CA PRO A 175 -13.54 -9.53 7.70
C PRO A 175 -12.80 -9.24 9.01
N SER A 176 -11.51 -8.88 8.92
CA SER A 176 -10.65 -8.65 10.10
C SER A 176 -10.73 -7.22 10.64
N THR A 177 -11.54 -6.34 10.06
CA THR A 177 -11.72 -5.00 10.64
C THR A 177 -12.50 -5.06 11.95
N ARG A 178 -11.99 -4.39 12.98
CA ARG A 178 -12.63 -4.28 14.30
C ARG A 178 -13.07 -2.84 14.59
N VAL A 179 -12.56 -1.89 13.83
CA VAL A 179 -12.90 -0.47 13.95
C VAL A 179 -13.97 -0.15 12.91
N ASN A 180 -15.09 0.43 13.35
CA ASN A 180 -16.14 0.91 12.44
C ASN A 180 -15.67 2.13 11.64
N VAL A 181 -16.38 2.44 10.55
CA VAL A 181 -16.03 3.51 9.61
C VAL A 181 -15.88 4.86 10.30
N LEU A 182 -16.83 5.22 11.15
CA LEU A 182 -16.81 6.52 11.83
C LEU A 182 -15.62 6.65 12.78
N ASN A 183 -15.33 5.61 13.56
CA ASN A 183 -14.18 5.61 14.45
C ASN A 183 -12.86 5.62 13.66
N ALA A 184 -12.77 4.90 12.55
CA ALA A 184 -11.61 4.94 11.69
C ALA A 184 -11.35 6.35 11.11
N LEU A 185 -12.42 7.06 10.70
CA LEU A 185 -12.32 8.43 10.20
C LEU A 185 -11.97 9.42 11.31
N LYS A 186 -12.45 9.22 12.55
CA LYS A 186 -12.02 10.01 13.71
C LYS A 186 -10.54 9.83 14.00
N LEU A 187 -10.06 8.60 14.04
CA LEU A 187 -8.63 8.29 14.20
C LEU A 187 -7.78 8.95 13.12
N LEU A 188 -8.22 8.87 11.87
CA LEU A 188 -7.54 9.48 10.73
C LEU A 188 -7.53 11.02 10.80
N SER A 189 -8.65 11.63 11.23
CA SER A 189 -8.74 13.07 11.46
C SER A 189 -7.85 13.54 12.61
N ASN A 190 -7.79 12.78 13.69
CA ASN A 190 -6.91 13.08 14.83
C ASN A 190 -5.42 13.04 14.39
N TYR A 191 -5.03 11.99 13.66
CA TYR A 191 -3.71 11.89 13.05
C TYR A 191 -3.41 13.11 12.17
N LYS A 192 -4.32 13.43 11.23
CA LYS A 192 -4.21 14.61 10.36
C LYS A 192 -3.94 15.88 11.18
N ASN A 193 -4.77 16.15 12.17
CA ASN A 193 -4.69 17.38 12.95
C ASN A 193 -3.42 17.49 13.79
N GLN A 194 -2.93 16.37 14.34
CA GLN A 194 -1.69 16.34 15.10
C GLN A 194 -0.46 16.56 14.20
N VAL A 195 -0.39 15.86 13.08
CA VAL A 195 0.72 15.98 12.14
C VAL A 195 0.76 17.36 11.49
N MET A 196 -0.39 17.93 11.11
CA MET A 196 -0.45 19.28 10.51
C MET A 196 -0.03 20.42 11.47
N LYS A 197 -0.03 20.18 12.76
CA LYS A 197 0.50 21.13 13.76
C LYS A 197 2.03 21.02 13.94
N ASN A 198 2.64 19.99 13.43
CA ASN A 198 4.06 19.75 13.55
C ASN A 198 4.80 20.35 12.34
N GLU A 199 5.33 21.57 12.51
CA GLU A 199 6.01 22.31 11.44
C GLU A 199 7.18 21.51 10.84
N LYS A 200 7.97 20.81 11.65
CA LYS A 200 9.11 20.00 11.16
C LYS A 200 8.68 18.87 10.23
N ILE A 201 7.50 18.31 10.46
CA ILE A 201 6.93 17.30 9.55
C ILE A 201 6.39 17.99 8.31
N MET A 202 5.63 19.07 8.48
CA MET A 202 4.94 19.74 7.38
C MET A 202 5.90 20.36 6.36
N ASP A 203 7.03 20.87 6.78
CA ASP A 203 8.07 21.33 5.86
C ASP A 203 8.55 20.21 4.92
N ASN A 204 8.71 18.99 5.43
CA ASN A 204 9.01 17.82 4.62
C ASN A 204 7.82 17.39 3.73
N TYR A 205 6.57 17.57 4.21
CA TYR A 205 5.37 17.22 3.45
C TYR A 205 5.19 18.06 2.19
N ILE A 206 5.50 19.33 2.23
CA ILE A 206 5.43 20.24 1.07
C ILE A 206 6.32 19.71 -0.06
N MET A 207 7.50 19.16 0.28
CA MET A 207 8.44 18.61 -0.69
C MET A 207 7.98 17.27 -1.30
N PHE A 208 7.31 16.41 -0.54
CA PHE A 208 6.99 15.04 -0.94
C PHE A 208 5.54 14.81 -1.35
N HIS A 209 4.61 15.57 -0.80
CA HIS A 209 3.19 15.36 -0.96
C HIS A 209 2.49 16.64 -1.45
N ARG A 210 2.16 16.69 -2.72
CA ARG A 210 1.56 17.86 -3.40
C ARG A 210 0.28 18.42 -2.76
N ASN A 211 -0.34 17.73 -1.81
CA ASN A 211 -1.62 18.13 -1.20
C ASN A 211 -1.47 18.71 0.20
N ASN A 212 -0.29 18.72 0.81
CA ASN A 212 -0.05 19.13 2.20
C ASN A 212 -0.95 18.46 3.26
N ILE A 213 -1.62 17.35 2.93
CA ILE A 213 -2.51 16.62 3.82
C ILE A 213 -1.90 15.23 4.09
N PRO A 214 -1.58 14.92 5.37
CA PRO A 214 -0.90 13.69 5.75
C PRO A 214 -1.78 12.44 5.72
N VAL A 215 -3.00 12.57 5.25
CA VAL A 215 -3.97 11.48 5.14
C VAL A 215 -4.64 11.46 3.78
N GLU A 216 -5.11 10.29 3.35
CA GLU A 216 -5.90 10.12 2.12
C GLU A 216 -6.75 8.86 2.24
N ILE A 217 -8.00 8.90 1.81
CA ILE A 217 -8.83 7.70 1.69
C ILE A 217 -8.52 7.00 0.38
N HIS A 218 -8.31 5.69 0.42
CA HIS A 218 -8.28 4.82 -0.75
C HIS A 218 -9.61 4.09 -0.91
N TYR A 219 -10.16 4.15 -2.11
CA TYR A 219 -11.39 3.46 -2.47
C TYR A 219 -11.20 2.69 -3.79
N THR A 220 -11.56 1.43 -3.77
CA THR A 220 -11.53 0.58 -4.96
C THR A 220 -12.96 0.21 -5.30
N LEU A 221 -13.45 0.63 -6.47
CA LEU A 221 -14.80 0.30 -6.93
C LEU A 221 -14.84 -1.11 -7.53
N ILE A 222 -15.69 -1.95 -6.95
CA ILE A 222 -15.88 -3.36 -7.33
C ILE A 222 -17.33 -3.54 -7.77
N LYS A 223 -17.52 -4.02 -8.99
CA LYS A 223 -18.82 -4.14 -9.65
C LYS A 223 -19.79 -5.01 -8.86
N GLY A 224 -20.94 -4.43 -8.53
CA GLY A 224 -22.02 -5.10 -7.78
C GLY A 224 -21.70 -5.37 -6.29
N VAL A 225 -20.62 -4.80 -5.75
CA VAL A 225 -20.21 -4.98 -4.35
C VAL A 225 -20.28 -3.70 -3.55
N ASN A 226 -19.66 -2.63 -4.04
CA ASN A 226 -19.51 -1.36 -3.32
C ASN A 226 -19.64 -0.14 -4.25
N ASP A 227 -20.29 -0.30 -5.39
CA ASP A 227 -20.36 0.69 -6.47
C ASP A 227 -21.79 1.21 -6.73
N GLY A 228 -22.68 1.04 -5.78
CA GLY A 228 -24.10 1.47 -5.86
C GLY A 228 -24.34 2.91 -5.43
N ASN A 229 -25.55 3.41 -5.70
CA ASN A 229 -25.97 4.76 -5.32
C ASN A 229 -26.04 4.97 -3.81
N LYS A 230 -26.32 3.92 -3.04
CA LYS A 230 -26.38 3.97 -1.58
C LYS A 230 -24.98 4.26 -1.01
N GLU A 231 -23.97 3.53 -1.49
CA GLU A 231 -22.57 3.69 -1.09
C GLU A 231 -22.05 5.07 -1.49
N LEU A 232 -22.40 5.56 -2.69
CA LEU A 232 -22.00 6.90 -3.14
C LEU A 232 -22.59 8.00 -2.23
N LYS A 233 -23.88 7.94 -1.90
CA LYS A 233 -24.52 8.91 -0.99
C LYS A 233 -23.89 8.89 0.40
N CYS A 234 -23.66 7.70 0.96
CA CYS A 234 -22.98 7.57 2.25
C CYS A 234 -21.54 8.13 2.20
N LEU A 235 -20.81 7.85 1.13
CA LEU A 235 -19.46 8.37 0.94
C LEU A 235 -19.43 9.90 0.86
N ILE A 236 -20.35 10.51 0.10
CA ILE A 236 -20.48 11.97 0.01
C ILE A 236 -20.67 12.58 1.40
N ASN A 237 -21.56 12.03 2.21
CA ASN A 237 -21.85 12.55 3.57
C ASN A 237 -20.59 12.45 4.46
N LEU A 238 -19.89 11.33 4.44
CA LEU A 238 -18.64 11.16 5.21
C LEU A 238 -17.56 12.15 4.75
N LEU A 239 -17.41 12.36 3.46
CA LEU A 239 -16.42 13.29 2.92
C LEU A 239 -16.76 14.75 3.20
N LYS A 240 -18.06 15.11 3.26
CA LYS A 240 -18.55 16.44 3.72
C LYS A 240 -18.14 16.71 5.17
N GLU A 241 -18.29 15.70 6.04
CA GLU A 241 -18.01 15.81 7.47
C GLU A 241 -16.51 15.88 7.76
N TYR A 242 -15.72 14.96 7.17
CA TYR A 242 -14.31 14.79 7.54
C TYR A 242 -13.32 15.55 6.66
N ASN A 243 -13.72 16.00 5.49
CA ASN A 243 -12.88 16.72 4.51
C ASN A 243 -11.50 16.08 4.32
N ILE A 244 -11.49 14.78 4.01
CA ILE A 244 -10.28 14.00 3.74
C ILE A 244 -10.19 13.70 2.25
N PRO A 245 -9.04 13.97 1.58
CA PRO A 245 -8.84 13.64 0.18
C PRO A 245 -9.13 12.17 -0.12
N ILE A 246 -9.68 11.89 -1.29
CA ILE A 246 -9.96 10.53 -1.73
C ILE A 246 -9.25 10.19 -3.03
N LYS A 247 -8.75 8.96 -3.11
CA LYS A 247 -8.15 8.38 -4.31
C LYS A 247 -8.86 7.08 -4.67
N PHE A 248 -9.45 7.05 -5.85
CA PHE A 248 -9.94 5.82 -6.44
C PHE A 248 -8.77 5.03 -7.01
N ILE A 249 -8.61 3.80 -6.52
CA ILE A 249 -7.58 2.87 -6.97
C ILE A 249 -8.23 1.90 -7.95
N LYS A 250 -7.79 1.89 -9.19
CA LYS A 250 -8.32 0.95 -10.19
C LYS A 250 -8.10 -0.48 -9.73
N PHE A 251 -9.20 -1.22 -9.60
CA PHE A 251 -9.19 -2.59 -9.09
C PHE A 251 -8.42 -3.54 -10.02
N ASN A 252 -7.55 -4.34 -9.44
CA ASN A 252 -6.94 -5.47 -10.13
C ASN A 252 -7.87 -6.68 -9.98
N GLU A 253 -8.56 -7.02 -11.07
CA GLU A 253 -9.59 -8.05 -11.08
C GLU A 253 -9.06 -9.40 -10.63
N THR A 254 -9.91 -10.12 -9.91
CA THR A 254 -9.69 -11.51 -9.51
C THR A 254 -10.59 -12.44 -10.30
N ASN A 255 -10.52 -13.73 -10.03
CA ASN A 255 -11.41 -14.71 -10.68
C ASN A 255 -12.89 -14.45 -10.38
N THR A 256 -13.20 -13.88 -9.23
CA THR A 256 -14.56 -13.70 -8.72
C THR A 256 -15.04 -12.25 -8.69
N LEU A 257 -14.15 -11.28 -8.67
CA LEU A 257 -14.48 -9.87 -8.54
C LEU A 257 -14.01 -9.09 -9.78
N LYS A 258 -14.88 -8.19 -10.27
CA LYS A 258 -14.62 -7.36 -11.45
C LYS A 258 -14.58 -5.89 -11.09
N ARG A 259 -13.83 -5.10 -11.88
CA ARG A 259 -13.82 -3.65 -11.76
C ARG A 259 -15.20 -3.09 -12.11
N SER A 260 -15.60 -2.05 -11.37
CA SER A 260 -16.78 -1.28 -11.71
C SER A 260 -16.52 -0.32 -12.87
N ASP A 261 -17.54 -0.11 -13.68
CA ASP A 261 -17.55 0.89 -14.75
C ASP A 261 -18.01 2.28 -14.24
N ASN A 262 -18.41 2.38 -12.96
CA ASN A 262 -19.02 3.58 -12.36
C ASN A 262 -18.01 4.64 -11.90
N GLU A 263 -16.68 4.43 -12.03
CA GLU A 263 -15.67 5.31 -11.44
C GLU A 263 -15.80 6.76 -11.92
N GLU A 264 -15.98 6.99 -13.22
CA GLU A 264 -16.13 8.33 -13.78
C GLU A 264 -17.40 9.04 -13.30
N ILE A 265 -18.51 8.30 -13.20
CA ILE A 265 -19.79 8.80 -12.68
C ILE A 265 -19.63 9.21 -11.22
N TRP A 266 -18.98 8.39 -10.41
CA TRP A 266 -18.72 8.68 -9.01
C TRP A 266 -17.81 9.90 -8.83
N ILE A 267 -16.74 10.01 -9.60
CA ILE A 267 -15.82 11.16 -9.54
C ILE A 267 -16.55 12.44 -9.94
N LYS A 268 -17.40 12.39 -10.97
CA LYS A 268 -18.22 13.55 -11.39
C LYS A 268 -19.16 13.99 -10.27
N SER A 269 -19.97 13.07 -9.73
CA SER A 269 -20.91 13.36 -8.64
C SER A 269 -20.21 13.91 -7.39
N LEU A 270 -19.06 13.33 -7.03
CA LEU A 270 -18.28 13.82 -5.90
C LEU A 270 -17.71 15.22 -6.13
N LYS A 271 -17.29 15.57 -7.35
CA LYS A 271 -16.79 16.92 -7.67
C LYS A 271 -17.91 17.96 -7.68
N GLU A 272 -19.11 17.59 -8.10
CA GLU A 272 -20.31 18.45 -8.05
C GLU A 272 -20.69 18.75 -6.59
N GLU A 273 -20.69 17.74 -5.72
CA GLU A 273 -21.07 17.87 -4.30
C GLU A 273 -19.96 18.44 -3.40
N LEU A 274 -18.69 18.25 -3.79
CA LEU A 274 -17.49 18.56 -3.01
C LEU A 274 -16.41 19.22 -3.90
N PRO A 275 -16.68 20.43 -4.45
CA PRO A 275 -15.81 21.05 -5.46
C PRO A 275 -14.38 21.33 -4.97
N ASN A 276 -14.19 21.53 -3.67
CA ASN A 276 -12.89 21.82 -3.05
C ASN A 276 -12.15 20.58 -2.57
N LEU A 277 -12.76 19.41 -2.63
CA LEU A 277 -12.13 18.16 -2.19
C LEU A 277 -11.16 17.65 -3.26
N ASN A 278 -9.98 17.22 -2.83
CA ASN A 278 -9.02 16.61 -3.74
C ASN A 278 -9.43 15.15 -4.04
N ILE A 279 -9.92 14.92 -5.25
CA ILE A 279 -10.40 13.63 -5.74
C ILE A 279 -9.50 13.17 -6.89
N LYS A 280 -8.93 11.97 -6.81
CA LYS A 280 -8.01 11.41 -7.79
C LYS A 280 -8.42 10.02 -8.22
N SER A 281 -8.06 9.65 -9.45
CA SER A 281 -8.00 8.27 -9.93
C SER A 281 -6.54 7.82 -10.06
N TYR A 282 -6.26 6.56 -9.80
CA TYR A 282 -4.92 5.99 -9.87
C TYR A 282 -4.94 4.57 -10.39
N SER A 283 -4.14 4.31 -11.42
CA SER A 283 -3.84 2.96 -11.89
C SER A 283 -2.54 2.50 -11.24
N PRO A 284 -2.57 1.48 -10.38
CA PRO A 284 -1.35 0.93 -9.79
C PRO A 284 -0.44 0.34 -10.86
N PRO A 285 0.87 0.65 -10.85
CA PRO A 285 1.84 0.07 -11.77
C PRO A 285 2.25 -1.35 -11.37
N GLY A 286 3.02 -2.05 -12.24
CA GLY A 286 3.63 -3.35 -11.93
C GLY A 286 2.67 -4.53 -12.03
N ARG A 287 1.60 -4.44 -12.82
CA ARG A 287 0.60 -5.51 -12.95
C ARG A 287 1.18 -6.79 -13.57
N CYS A 288 2.03 -6.66 -14.58
CA CYS A 288 2.60 -7.81 -15.26
C CYS A 288 3.54 -8.63 -14.37
N VAL A 289 4.14 -7.98 -13.39
CA VAL A 289 5.05 -8.62 -12.43
C VAL A 289 4.41 -8.85 -11.04
N GLY A 290 3.10 -8.63 -10.90
CA GLY A 290 2.40 -8.82 -9.63
C GLY A 290 2.89 -7.90 -8.51
N SER A 291 3.26 -6.66 -8.85
CA SER A 291 3.67 -5.60 -7.91
C SER A 291 2.57 -4.57 -7.65
N SER A 292 1.43 -4.74 -8.29
CA SER A 292 0.28 -3.85 -8.15
C SER A 292 -0.49 -4.11 -6.84
N CYS A 293 -1.30 -3.15 -6.41
CA CYS A 293 -2.08 -3.28 -5.18
C CYS A 293 -2.92 -4.56 -5.16
N GLY A 294 -2.80 -5.34 -4.10
CA GLY A 294 -3.49 -6.62 -3.92
C GLY A 294 -2.89 -7.80 -4.69
N GLU A 295 -1.85 -7.61 -5.50
CA GLU A 295 -1.25 -8.65 -6.34
C GLU A 295 0.12 -9.15 -5.86
N PHE A 296 0.67 -8.59 -4.78
CA PHE A 296 1.91 -9.07 -4.20
C PHE A 296 1.83 -10.57 -3.91
N THR A 297 2.92 -11.27 -4.11
CA THR A 297 3.06 -12.73 -3.99
C THR A 297 2.32 -13.55 -5.08
N LYS A 298 1.61 -12.88 -6.01
CA LYS A 298 0.79 -13.52 -7.04
C LYS A 298 1.48 -14.66 -7.80
N HIS A 299 2.77 -14.51 -8.10
CA HIS A 299 3.52 -15.48 -8.89
C HIS A 299 4.34 -16.44 -8.01
N TYR A 300 4.88 -15.99 -6.89
CA TYR A 300 5.78 -16.80 -6.06
C TYR A 300 5.09 -17.79 -5.15
N TYR A 301 3.87 -17.52 -4.68
CA TYR A 301 3.11 -18.50 -3.91
C TYR A 301 2.57 -19.65 -4.75
N HIS A 302 2.47 -19.50 -6.06
CA HIS A 302 2.17 -20.60 -6.96
C HIS A 302 3.27 -21.68 -6.99
N TYR A 303 4.45 -21.38 -6.49
CA TYR A 303 5.52 -22.35 -6.33
C TYR A 303 5.18 -23.45 -5.33
N GLU A 304 4.30 -23.16 -4.37
CA GLU A 304 3.80 -24.14 -3.39
C GLU A 304 2.52 -24.86 -3.84
N ILE A 305 1.86 -24.40 -4.90
CA ILE A 305 0.59 -24.95 -5.41
C ILE A 305 0.88 -25.70 -6.70
N GLU A 306 0.71 -27.01 -6.65
CA GLU A 306 1.39 -27.93 -7.54
C GLU A 306 0.51 -28.57 -8.62
N THR A 307 -0.08 -27.79 -9.50
CA THR A 307 -0.46 -28.37 -10.78
C THR A 307 0.70 -28.20 -11.78
N LYS A 308 0.87 -29.19 -12.67
CA LYS A 308 1.87 -29.12 -13.75
C LYS A 308 1.68 -27.86 -14.60
N GLU A 309 0.44 -27.52 -14.90
CA GLU A 309 0.05 -26.35 -15.69
C GLU A 309 0.49 -25.02 -14.99
N GLU A 310 0.26 -24.90 -13.68
CA GLU A 310 0.67 -23.71 -12.93
C GLU A 310 2.19 -23.55 -12.91
N LYS A 311 2.93 -24.64 -12.79
CA LYS A 311 4.42 -24.62 -12.88
C LYS A 311 4.89 -24.18 -14.28
N GLU A 312 4.30 -24.67 -15.32
CA GLU A 312 4.62 -24.29 -16.70
C GLU A 312 4.31 -22.81 -16.95
N ASN A 313 3.16 -22.32 -16.49
CA ASN A 313 2.77 -20.92 -16.57
C ASN A 313 3.72 -20.02 -15.77
N PHE A 314 4.13 -20.43 -14.57
CA PHE A 314 5.11 -19.70 -13.77
C PHE A 314 6.47 -19.62 -14.47
N LEU A 315 6.98 -20.73 -15.01
CA LEU A 315 8.28 -20.76 -15.71
C LEU A 315 8.25 -19.89 -16.97
N LYS A 316 7.14 -19.88 -17.71
CA LYS A 316 6.95 -19.03 -18.87
C LYS A 316 6.97 -17.55 -18.45
N TRP A 317 6.18 -17.18 -17.43
CA TRP A 317 6.17 -15.84 -16.88
C TRP A 317 7.56 -15.43 -16.37
N LYS A 318 8.23 -16.29 -15.61
CA LYS A 318 9.58 -16.04 -15.09
C LYS A 318 10.53 -15.73 -16.23
N LYS A 319 10.59 -16.56 -17.27
CA LYS A 319 11.45 -16.35 -18.45
C LYS A 319 11.12 -15.05 -19.19
N GLU A 320 9.86 -14.61 -19.15
CA GLU A 320 9.42 -13.41 -19.86
C GLU A 320 9.83 -12.12 -19.16
N TYR A 321 9.81 -12.08 -17.82
CA TYR A 321 9.96 -10.84 -17.04
C TYR A 321 11.25 -10.78 -16.21
N GLU A 322 11.96 -11.88 -16.01
CA GLU A 322 13.22 -11.92 -15.24
C GLU A 322 14.32 -11.12 -15.94
N ILE A 323 15.11 -10.33 -15.14
CA ILE A 323 16.21 -9.45 -15.58
C ILE A 323 17.49 -9.69 -14.80
#